data_660b75cdecdc4ab63b496189bb7702db
#
_entry.id   660b75cdecdc4ab63b496189bb7702db
#
_cell.length_a   1.000
_cell.length_b   1.000
_cell.length_c   1.000
_cell.angle_alpha   90.00
_cell.angle_beta   90.00
_cell.angle_gamma   90.00
#
_symmetry.space_group_name_H-M   'P 1'
#
loop_
_entity.id
_entity.type
_entity.pdbx_description
1 polymer ?
#
loop_
_entity_poly.entity_id
_entity_poly.type
_entity_poly.pdbx_seq_one_letter_code
_entity_poly.pdbx_strand_id
1 'polypeptide(L)'
;MSTVIKRLNGLFTDREKRFLALERRGFYDKLSDEQFIRKKWKAVFGTEIDLDNPKTFNEKLQWLKLHDRKPEYTTMVDKYSVKDYVAKLIGEKYIIPTIGVWDSYDEIDFDSLPDKFVLKCTHDSGSVKIVKDKSKIDHTQLKKYFKRKLRCNYYYGAREWPYKNVKPRIIAEKYMEDLATKELRDYKFFCFNGNPKILLVVLGRNTDHETGDFFDENYTHLNMECNDKNSDNIIEKPKSFKKMIEFSRLLSSNIKFVRVDLYEVENKIYFGELTFFPLGGFVPFSPNCWDEKIGNLIEL
;
A
#
# COMPACT_ATOMS: atom_id res chain seq x y z
N MET A 1 -1.59 -29.61 25.39
CA MET A 1 -0.56 -29.29 24.37
C MET A 1 -0.43 -27.79 24.29
N SER A 2 0.75 -27.25 24.62
CA SER A 2 0.94 -25.81 24.75
C SER A 2 0.85 -25.08 23.40
N THR A 3 0.46 -23.81 23.43
CA THR A 3 0.37 -22.92 22.26
C THR A 3 1.70 -22.84 21.48
N VAL A 4 2.81 -23.09 22.15
CA VAL A 4 4.17 -23.12 21.57
C VAL A 4 4.33 -24.37 20.67
N ILE A 5 3.85 -25.54 21.08
CA ILE A 5 3.91 -26.77 20.29
C ILE A 5 3.02 -26.67 19.04
N LYS A 6 1.80 -26.08 19.16
CA LYS A 6 0.94 -25.82 17.99
C LYS A 6 1.58 -24.82 17.01
N ARG A 7 2.29 -23.80 17.48
CA ARG A 7 3.06 -22.88 16.63
C ARG A 7 4.24 -23.58 15.94
N LEU A 8 4.94 -24.45 16.63
CA LEU A 8 6.08 -25.20 16.05
C LEU A 8 5.61 -26.18 14.99
N ASN A 9 4.52 -26.90 15.20
CA ASN A 9 3.97 -27.81 14.20
C ASN A 9 3.50 -27.07 12.93
N GLY A 10 2.90 -25.86 13.05
CA GLY A 10 2.57 -25.02 11.90
C GLY A 10 3.81 -24.54 11.10
N LEU A 11 4.93 -24.31 11.80
CA LEU A 11 6.20 -23.91 11.14
C LEU A 11 6.82 -25.04 10.31
N PHE A 12 6.52 -26.30 10.60
CA PHE A 12 7.07 -27.47 9.89
C PHE A 12 6.16 -27.99 8.78
N THR A 13 4.89 -27.73 8.84
CA THR A 13 3.89 -28.27 7.90
C THR A 13 3.44 -27.28 6.83
N ASP A 14 3.57 -25.97 7.08
CA ASP A 14 3.17 -24.90 6.15
C ASP A 14 4.42 -24.08 5.76
N ARG A 15 4.81 -24.22 4.49
CA ARG A 15 6.04 -23.60 3.95
C ARG A 15 5.98 -22.07 3.97
N GLU A 16 4.83 -21.50 3.67
CA GLU A 16 4.65 -20.05 3.67
C GLU A 16 4.75 -19.50 5.10
N LYS A 17 4.03 -20.08 6.05
CA LYS A 17 4.09 -19.65 7.47
C LYS A 17 5.49 -19.78 8.03
N ARG A 18 6.21 -20.84 7.67
CA ARG A 18 7.62 -21.02 8.06
C ARG A 18 8.50 -19.92 7.49
N PHE A 19 8.36 -19.62 6.19
CA PHE A 19 9.11 -18.54 5.55
C PHE A 19 8.84 -17.19 6.24
N LEU A 20 7.58 -16.80 6.39
CA LEU A 20 7.18 -15.54 7.02
C LEU A 20 7.65 -15.41 8.49
N ALA A 21 7.67 -16.52 9.23
CA ALA A 21 8.19 -16.53 10.60
C ALA A 21 9.70 -16.29 10.68
N LEU A 22 10.46 -16.81 9.73
CA LEU A 22 11.91 -16.58 9.63
C LEU A 22 12.23 -15.18 9.08
N GLU A 23 11.46 -14.70 8.10
CA GLU A 23 11.54 -13.35 7.56
C GLU A 23 11.37 -12.30 8.65
N ARG A 24 10.32 -12.40 9.47
CA ARG A 24 10.06 -11.49 10.60
C ARG A 24 11.20 -11.43 11.64
N ARG A 25 12.07 -12.44 11.65
CA ARG A 25 13.26 -12.53 12.52
C ARG A 25 14.53 -12.03 11.83
N GLY A 26 14.43 -11.51 10.61
CA GLY A 26 15.57 -11.03 9.83
C GLY A 26 16.46 -12.13 9.25
N PHE A 27 16.02 -13.40 9.22
CA PHE A 27 16.84 -14.52 8.77
C PHE A 27 17.31 -14.38 7.32
N TYR A 28 16.55 -13.60 6.53
CA TYR A 28 16.81 -13.41 5.11
C TYR A 28 17.34 -12.01 4.76
N ASP A 29 17.65 -11.16 5.74
CA ASP A 29 18.06 -9.77 5.50
C ASP A 29 19.35 -9.66 4.70
N LYS A 30 20.27 -10.63 4.85
CA LYS A 30 21.56 -10.68 4.15
C LYS A 30 21.50 -11.25 2.73
N LEU A 31 20.36 -11.80 2.30
CA LEU A 31 20.22 -12.27 0.94
C LEU A 31 20.19 -11.10 -0.04
N SER A 32 20.70 -11.32 -1.27
CA SER A 32 20.43 -10.39 -2.36
C SER A 32 18.92 -10.29 -2.64
N ASP A 33 18.51 -9.20 -3.29
CA ASP A 33 17.09 -9.00 -3.61
C ASP A 33 16.53 -10.16 -4.43
N GLU A 34 17.26 -10.61 -5.44
CA GLU A 34 16.86 -11.73 -6.29
C GLU A 34 16.76 -13.05 -5.50
N GLN A 35 17.77 -13.37 -4.68
CA GLN A 35 17.74 -14.57 -3.84
C GLN A 35 16.55 -14.58 -2.89
N PHE A 36 16.23 -13.44 -2.30
CA PHE A 36 15.07 -13.28 -1.42
C PHE A 36 13.76 -13.47 -2.20
N ILE A 37 13.61 -12.79 -3.35
CA ILE A 37 12.44 -12.85 -4.21
C ILE A 37 12.16 -14.31 -4.64
N ARG A 38 13.17 -15.02 -5.14
CA ARG A 38 13.03 -16.44 -5.55
C ARG A 38 12.58 -17.33 -4.37
N LYS A 39 13.15 -17.14 -3.19
CA LYS A 39 12.76 -17.89 -1.98
C LYS A 39 11.33 -17.58 -1.54
N LYS A 40 10.96 -16.30 -1.50
CA LYS A 40 9.61 -15.88 -1.11
C LYS A 40 8.56 -16.36 -2.11
N TRP A 41 8.85 -16.22 -3.41
CA TRP A 41 8.00 -16.73 -4.48
C TRP A 41 7.70 -18.23 -4.32
N LYS A 42 8.75 -19.03 -4.15
CA LYS A 42 8.60 -20.49 -3.93
C LYS A 42 7.80 -20.80 -2.65
N ALA A 43 7.94 -19.99 -1.63
CA ALA A 43 7.18 -20.15 -0.39
C ALA A 43 5.68 -19.86 -0.60
N VAL A 44 5.35 -18.80 -1.33
CA VAL A 44 3.96 -18.33 -1.54
C VAL A 44 3.26 -19.13 -2.65
N PHE A 45 3.85 -19.16 -3.85
CA PHE A 45 3.20 -19.74 -5.04
C PHE A 45 3.50 -21.21 -5.26
N GLY A 46 4.51 -21.78 -4.61
CA GLY A 46 4.85 -23.20 -4.75
C GLY A 46 5.73 -23.56 -5.96
N THR A 47 5.96 -22.60 -6.85
CA THR A 47 6.71 -22.76 -8.11
C THR A 47 8.02 -21.96 -8.07
N GLU A 48 8.88 -22.14 -9.05
CA GLU A 48 9.98 -21.22 -9.31
C GLU A 48 9.46 -20.02 -10.12
N ILE A 49 10.02 -18.82 -9.88
CA ILE A 49 9.70 -17.63 -10.66
C ILE A 49 10.54 -17.57 -11.92
N ASP A 50 9.92 -17.20 -13.05
CA ASP A 50 10.62 -16.88 -14.29
C ASP A 50 10.91 -15.37 -14.34
N LEU A 51 12.14 -14.99 -14.00
CA LEU A 51 12.61 -13.60 -14.08
C LEU A 51 13.22 -13.25 -15.44
N ASP A 52 13.52 -14.23 -16.26
CA ASP A 52 14.09 -14.03 -17.60
C ASP A 52 13.00 -13.71 -18.63
N ASN A 53 11.80 -14.28 -18.43
CA ASN A 53 10.63 -14.03 -19.29
C ASN A 53 9.35 -13.92 -18.47
N PRO A 54 9.23 -12.89 -17.60
CA PRO A 54 8.08 -12.71 -16.70
C PRO A 54 6.82 -12.41 -17.50
N LYS A 55 5.73 -13.14 -17.23
CA LYS A 55 4.45 -13.02 -17.93
C LYS A 55 3.35 -12.43 -17.06
N THR A 56 3.26 -12.92 -15.81
CA THR A 56 2.21 -12.50 -14.91
C THR A 56 2.51 -11.13 -14.27
N PHE A 57 1.49 -10.47 -13.76
CA PHE A 57 1.63 -9.20 -13.05
C PHE A 57 2.57 -9.33 -11.85
N ASN A 58 2.38 -10.38 -11.05
CA ASN A 58 3.22 -10.63 -9.89
C ASN A 58 4.69 -10.88 -10.28
N GLU A 59 4.97 -11.65 -11.34
CA GLU A 59 6.34 -11.85 -11.87
C GLU A 59 6.96 -10.54 -12.35
N LYS A 60 6.20 -9.74 -13.13
CA LYS A 60 6.67 -8.45 -13.64
C LYS A 60 6.92 -7.44 -12.52
N LEU A 61 6.15 -7.46 -11.44
CA LEU A 61 6.47 -6.66 -10.26
C LEU A 61 7.80 -7.06 -9.62
N GLN A 62 8.12 -8.35 -9.56
CA GLN A 62 9.44 -8.78 -9.05
C GLN A 62 10.56 -8.35 -9.99
N TRP A 63 10.34 -8.46 -11.30
CA TRP A 63 11.31 -7.97 -12.30
C TRP A 63 11.56 -6.45 -12.14
N LEU A 64 10.51 -5.66 -12.01
CA LEU A 64 10.61 -4.20 -11.78
C LEU A 64 11.39 -3.86 -10.52
N LYS A 65 11.25 -4.62 -9.43
CA LYS A 65 12.05 -4.42 -8.21
C LYS A 65 13.56 -4.56 -8.46
N LEU A 66 13.94 -5.41 -9.40
CA LEU A 66 15.35 -5.66 -9.71
C LEU A 66 15.91 -4.68 -10.74
N HIS A 67 15.09 -4.24 -11.70
CA HIS A 67 15.56 -3.58 -12.92
C HIS A 67 15.07 -2.13 -13.12
N ASP A 68 13.91 -1.73 -12.56
CA ASP A 68 13.39 -0.35 -12.69
C ASP A 68 13.59 0.43 -11.38
N ARG A 69 14.81 0.96 -11.20
CA ARG A 69 15.24 1.63 -9.96
C ARG A 69 15.60 3.09 -10.21
N LYS A 70 14.60 3.97 -10.18
CA LYS A 70 14.78 5.42 -10.32
C LYS A 70 14.82 6.09 -8.95
N PRO A 71 15.82 6.94 -8.64
CA PRO A 71 15.98 7.56 -7.32
C PRO A 71 14.73 8.31 -6.82
N GLU A 72 13.98 8.93 -7.73
CA GLU A 72 12.75 9.65 -7.42
C GLU A 72 11.65 8.79 -6.79
N TYR A 73 11.65 7.47 -7.02
CA TYR A 73 10.67 6.58 -6.41
C TYR A 73 10.76 6.56 -4.87
N THR A 74 11.96 6.82 -4.31
CA THR A 74 12.11 6.98 -2.86
C THR A 74 11.34 8.18 -2.32
N THR A 75 11.33 9.30 -3.04
CA THR A 75 10.50 10.47 -2.70
C THR A 75 9.01 10.18 -2.85
N MET A 76 8.65 9.41 -3.89
CA MET A 76 7.25 9.10 -4.20
C MET A 76 6.58 8.15 -3.19
N VAL A 77 7.35 7.31 -2.48
CA VAL A 77 6.79 6.43 -1.45
C VAL A 77 6.84 7.03 -0.03
N ASP A 78 7.65 8.07 0.20
CA ASP A 78 7.68 8.78 1.49
C ASP A 78 6.41 9.63 1.64
N LYS A 79 5.54 9.26 2.59
CA LYS A 79 4.24 9.91 2.80
C LYS A 79 4.31 11.42 3.10
N TYR A 80 5.49 11.93 3.46
CA TYR A 80 5.72 13.36 3.64
C TYR A 80 6.23 14.02 2.36
N SER A 81 7.32 13.51 1.81
CA SER A 81 7.99 14.13 0.66
C SER A 81 7.17 14.05 -0.63
N VAL A 82 6.34 13.02 -0.79
CA VAL A 82 5.46 12.86 -1.96
C VAL A 82 4.43 13.99 -2.09
N LYS A 83 4.07 14.64 -0.99
CA LYS A 83 3.04 15.69 -1.00
C LYS A 83 3.44 16.88 -1.85
N ASP A 84 4.68 17.34 -1.72
CA ASP A 84 5.20 18.46 -2.54
C ASP A 84 5.32 18.05 -4.02
N TYR A 85 5.72 16.80 -4.29
CA TYR A 85 5.78 16.27 -5.65
C TYR A 85 4.39 16.25 -6.29
N VAL A 86 3.39 15.72 -5.59
CA VAL A 86 2.01 15.62 -6.08
C VAL A 86 1.35 16.99 -6.19
N ALA A 87 1.56 17.88 -5.21
CA ALA A 87 1.03 19.24 -5.23
C ALA A 87 1.45 20.04 -6.47
N LYS A 88 2.69 19.85 -6.95
CA LYS A 88 3.19 20.48 -8.18
C LYS A 88 2.49 19.96 -9.44
N LEU A 89 2.02 18.72 -9.44
CA LEU A 89 1.39 18.09 -10.61
C LEU A 89 -0.12 18.32 -10.68
N ILE A 90 -0.82 18.18 -9.56
CA ILE A 90 -2.28 18.26 -9.54
C ILE A 90 -2.85 19.42 -8.72
N GLY A 91 -2.03 20.06 -7.90
CA GLY A 91 -2.39 21.22 -7.06
C GLY A 91 -2.50 20.89 -5.57
N GLU A 92 -2.09 21.84 -4.74
CA GLU A 92 -2.04 21.70 -3.27
C GLU A 92 -3.40 21.40 -2.62
N LYS A 93 -4.48 21.92 -3.19
CA LYS A 93 -5.86 21.69 -2.68
C LYS A 93 -6.31 20.24 -2.68
N TYR A 94 -5.59 19.36 -3.36
CA TYR A 94 -5.84 17.90 -3.42
C TYR A 94 -4.95 17.11 -2.45
N ILE A 95 -4.13 17.79 -1.67
CA ILE A 95 -3.28 17.16 -0.65
C ILE A 95 -3.99 17.20 0.70
N ILE A 96 -4.02 16.06 1.41
CA ILE A 96 -4.51 16.02 2.79
C ILE A 96 -3.57 16.89 3.65
N PRO A 97 -4.09 17.90 4.38
CA PRO A 97 -3.26 18.79 5.17
C PRO A 97 -2.40 18.04 6.19
N THR A 98 -1.11 18.36 6.18
CA THR A 98 -0.16 17.92 7.20
C THR A 98 -0.28 18.86 8.42
N ILE A 99 -0.43 18.28 9.62
CA ILE A 99 -0.48 19.02 10.88
C ILE A 99 0.92 19.16 11.47
N GLY A 100 1.73 18.09 11.36
CA GLY A 100 3.11 18.11 11.85
C GLY A 100 3.90 16.87 11.42
N VAL A 101 5.23 16.95 11.51
CA VAL A 101 6.17 15.87 11.18
C VAL A 101 7.29 15.86 12.22
N TRP A 102 7.62 14.68 12.76
CA TRP A 102 8.59 14.52 13.83
C TRP A 102 9.49 13.31 13.60
N ASP A 103 10.72 13.37 14.06
CA ASP A 103 11.68 12.25 14.01
C ASP A 103 11.41 11.23 15.12
N SER A 104 10.77 11.62 16.20
CA SER A 104 10.40 10.74 17.30
C SER A 104 9.02 11.05 17.88
N TYR A 105 8.45 10.10 18.62
CA TYR A 105 7.17 10.27 19.31
C TYR A 105 7.26 11.33 20.42
N ASP A 106 8.41 11.47 21.06
CA ASP A 106 8.62 12.37 22.20
C ASP A 106 8.67 13.85 21.80
N GLU A 107 8.80 14.15 20.50
CA GLU A 107 8.77 15.50 19.94
C GLU A 107 7.34 16.00 19.65
N ILE A 108 6.34 15.11 19.71
CA ILE A 108 4.97 15.47 19.38
C ILE A 108 4.37 16.29 20.51
N ASP A 109 4.05 17.54 20.22
CA ASP A 109 3.22 18.37 21.09
C ASP A 109 1.74 18.05 20.86
N PHE A 110 1.21 17.12 21.66
CA PHE A 110 -0.18 16.69 21.56
C PHE A 110 -1.17 17.78 21.96
N ASP A 111 -0.78 18.78 22.74
CA ASP A 111 -1.67 19.88 23.15
C ASP A 111 -2.01 20.77 21.97
N SER A 112 -1.07 20.96 21.04
CA SER A 112 -1.27 21.71 19.80
C SER A 112 -2.08 20.98 18.73
N LEU A 113 -2.26 19.65 18.85
CA LEU A 113 -3.02 18.87 17.87
C LEU A 113 -4.55 19.04 18.06
N PRO A 114 -5.34 19.01 16.98
CA PRO A 114 -6.80 18.99 17.07
C PRO A 114 -7.31 17.71 17.75
N ASP A 115 -8.60 17.66 18.10
CA ASP A 115 -9.19 16.46 18.73
C ASP A 115 -9.18 15.23 17.83
N LYS A 116 -9.25 15.44 16.50
CA LYS A 116 -9.27 14.36 15.51
C LYS A 116 -8.11 14.51 14.54
N PHE A 117 -7.29 13.48 14.42
CA PHE A 117 -6.17 13.44 13.49
C PHE A 117 -5.76 12.00 13.18
N VAL A 118 -4.85 11.83 12.22
CA VAL A 118 -4.27 10.53 11.86
C VAL A 118 -2.77 10.60 12.03
N LEU A 119 -2.18 9.67 12.78
CA LEU A 119 -0.72 9.48 12.87
C LEU A 119 -0.28 8.32 11.98
N LYS A 120 0.81 8.51 11.24
CA LYS A 120 1.41 7.49 10.36
C LYS A 120 2.93 7.55 10.45
N CYS A 121 3.63 6.43 10.18
CA CYS A 121 5.04 6.52 9.79
C CYS A 121 5.14 6.87 8.30
N THR A 122 6.17 7.66 7.94
CA THR A 122 6.33 8.11 6.54
C THR A 122 6.94 7.04 5.63
N HIS A 123 7.67 6.10 6.18
CA HIS A 123 8.57 5.15 5.53
C HIS A 123 8.06 3.70 5.45
N ASP A 124 6.80 3.46 5.79
CA ASP A 124 6.22 2.10 5.78
C ASP A 124 4.78 2.08 5.25
N SER A 125 4.20 0.90 5.15
CA SER A 125 2.77 0.69 4.93
C SER A 125 2.10 0.12 6.19
N GLY A 126 0.88 0.58 6.48
CA GLY A 126 0.05 0.04 7.55
C GLY A 126 0.31 0.56 8.97
N SER A 127 1.23 1.51 9.17
CA SER A 127 1.45 2.13 10.49
C SER A 127 0.48 3.30 10.76
N VAL A 128 -0.80 3.11 10.49
CA VAL A 128 -1.83 4.15 10.64
C VAL A 128 -2.48 4.03 12.01
N LYS A 129 -2.65 5.18 12.71
CA LYS A 129 -3.40 5.33 13.94
C LYS A 129 -4.37 6.49 13.82
N ILE A 130 -5.66 6.16 13.75
CA ILE A 130 -6.74 7.13 13.69
C ILE A 130 -7.09 7.53 15.13
N VAL A 131 -6.98 8.83 15.41
CA VAL A 131 -7.38 9.42 16.69
C VAL A 131 -8.69 10.18 16.44
N LYS A 132 -9.79 9.69 17.00
CA LYS A 132 -11.12 10.33 16.93
C LYS A 132 -11.45 11.17 18.18
N ASP A 133 -10.65 11.04 19.23
CA ASP A 133 -10.77 11.73 20.50
C ASP A 133 -9.40 11.76 21.17
N LYS A 134 -8.78 12.96 21.20
CA LYS A 134 -7.43 13.16 21.74
C LYS A 134 -7.33 12.78 23.22
N SER A 135 -8.41 13.03 23.99
CA SER A 135 -8.44 12.77 25.44
C SER A 135 -8.37 11.27 25.79
N LYS A 136 -8.63 10.38 24.82
CA LYS A 136 -8.62 8.91 25.00
C LYS A 136 -7.33 8.23 24.55
N ILE A 137 -6.29 9.01 24.24
CA ILE A 137 -5.01 8.43 23.79
C ILE A 137 -4.32 7.71 24.97
N ASP A 138 -4.04 6.43 24.77
CA ASP A 138 -3.04 5.73 25.60
C ASP A 138 -1.64 6.05 25.08
N HIS A 139 -1.04 7.11 25.61
CA HIS A 139 0.30 7.57 25.21
C HIS A 139 1.39 6.52 25.39
N THR A 140 1.26 5.64 26.39
CA THR A 140 2.24 4.57 26.65
C THR A 140 2.23 3.54 25.51
N GLN A 141 1.05 3.06 25.13
CA GLN A 141 0.93 2.10 24.04
C GLN A 141 1.27 2.73 22.70
N LEU A 142 0.83 3.96 22.44
CA LEU A 142 1.07 4.67 21.18
C LEU A 142 2.56 4.96 20.98
N LYS A 143 3.26 5.41 22.02
CA LYS A 143 4.72 5.60 22.03
C LYS A 143 5.47 4.29 21.75
N LYS A 144 5.09 3.20 22.42
CA LYS A 144 5.68 1.87 22.19
C LYS A 144 5.48 1.41 20.76
N TYR A 145 4.29 1.66 20.20
CA TYR A 145 3.96 1.33 18.82
C TYR A 145 4.86 2.07 17.82
N PHE A 146 4.92 3.41 17.89
CA PHE A 146 5.71 4.21 16.96
C PHE A 146 7.23 3.99 17.16
N LYS A 147 7.73 3.86 18.38
CA LYS A 147 9.14 3.49 18.64
C LYS A 147 9.53 2.18 17.93
N ARG A 148 8.65 1.19 17.93
CA ARG A 148 8.89 -0.08 17.22
C ARG A 148 8.85 0.13 15.70
N LYS A 149 7.87 0.87 15.19
CA LYS A 149 7.69 1.11 13.75
C LYS A 149 8.84 1.91 13.15
N LEU A 150 9.29 2.96 13.80
CA LEU A 150 10.44 3.77 13.36
C LEU A 150 11.76 2.97 13.22
N ARG A 151 11.90 1.85 13.94
CA ARG A 151 13.07 0.97 13.85
C ARG A 151 12.99 -0.06 12.72
N CYS A 152 11.80 -0.26 12.13
CA CYS A 152 11.60 -1.23 11.08
C CYS A 152 11.91 -0.59 9.73
N ASN A 153 12.64 -1.29 8.88
CA ASN A 153 12.77 -0.90 7.49
C ASN A 153 11.84 -1.76 6.64
N TYR A 154 10.85 -1.12 6.02
CA TYR A 154 9.80 -1.78 5.25
C TYR A 154 10.33 -2.58 4.04
N TYR A 155 11.46 -2.14 3.48
CA TYR A 155 12.15 -2.83 2.38
C TYR A 155 12.35 -4.32 2.62
N TYR A 156 12.73 -4.74 3.83
CA TYR A 156 13.07 -6.14 4.09
C TYR A 156 11.90 -7.11 3.95
N GLY A 157 10.65 -6.65 4.11
CA GLY A 157 9.47 -7.51 4.02
C GLY A 157 9.17 -8.06 2.63
N ALA A 158 9.42 -7.28 1.58
CA ALA A 158 9.13 -7.70 0.20
C ALA A 158 10.16 -7.18 -0.81
N ARG A 159 11.29 -6.69 -0.36
CA ARG A 159 12.32 -6.06 -1.21
C ARG A 159 11.77 -4.89 -2.04
N GLU A 160 10.86 -4.13 -1.46
CA GLU A 160 10.35 -2.89 -2.05
C GLU A 160 11.40 -1.79 -1.87
N TRP A 161 12.38 -1.76 -2.77
CA TRP A 161 13.58 -0.94 -2.66
C TRP A 161 13.33 0.58 -2.53
N PRO A 162 12.22 1.19 -3.02
CA PRO A 162 11.98 2.62 -2.82
C PRO A 162 11.93 3.00 -1.33
N TYR A 163 11.46 2.10 -0.48
CA TYR A 163 11.39 2.34 0.98
C TYR A 163 12.73 2.21 1.70
N LYS A 164 13.76 1.61 1.07
CA LYS A 164 15.02 1.25 1.73
C LYS A 164 15.70 2.43 2.41
N ASN A 165 15.68 3.59 1.75
CA ASN A 165 16.39 4.80 2.16
C ASN A 165 15.44 5.94 2.59
N VAL A 166 14.15 5.69 2.76
CA VAL A 166 13.22 6.69 3.29
C VAL A 166 13.56 6.99 4.75
N LYS A 167 13.75 8.27 5.09
CA LYS A 167 13.98 8.67 6.49
C LYS A 167 12.76 8.33 7.34
N PRO A 168 12.89 7.52 8.41
CA PRO A 168 11.78 7.23 9.30
C PRO A 168 11.33 8.48 10.06
N ARG A 169 10.05 8.85 9.92
CA ARG A 169 9.42 9.96 10.64
C ARG A 169 7.97 9.61 10.98
N ILE A 170 7.39 10.33 11.93
CA ILE A 170 5.95 10.32 12.22
C ILE A 170 5.34 11.56 11.59
N ILE A 171 4.23 11.39 10.86
CA ILE A 171 3.45 12.48 10.31
C ILE A 171 2.05 12.49 10.94
N ALA A 172 1.55 13.67 11.31
CA ALA A 172 0.15 13.88 11.65
C ALA A 172 -0.56 14.53 10.46
N GLU A 173 -1.70 13.97 10.10
CA GLU A 173 -2.56 14.49 9.04
C GLU A 173 -3.96 14.79 9.56
N LYS A 174 -4.65 15.73 8.88
CA LYS A 174 -6.05 16.01 9.13
C LYS A 174 -6.87 14.72 9.00
N TYR A 175 -7.73 14.47 9.99
CA TYR A 175 -8.72 13.39 9.90
C TYR A 175 -9.73 13.70 8.80
N MET A 176 -9.93 12.75 7.90
CA MET A 176 -10.86 12.86 6.78
C MET A 176 -11.93 11.78 6.91
N GLU A 177 -13.18 12.18 6.70
CA GLU A 177 -14.35 11.28 6.72
C GLU A 177 -15.41 11.87 5.79
N ASP A 178 -15.99 11.06 4.93
CA ASP A 178 -17.15 11.47 4.14
C ASP A 178 -18.41 11.42 5.01
N LEU A 179 -19.13 12.53 5.09
CA LEU A 179 -20.28 12.65 6.00
C LEU A 179 -21.48 11.79 5.59
N ALA A 180 -21.62 11.46 4.31
CA ALA A 180 -22.71 10.65 3.78
C ALA A 180 -22.48 9.17 4.02
N THR A 181 -21.27 8.68 3.75
CA THR A 181 -20.94 7.25 3.85
C THR A 181 -20.34 6.87 5.20
N LYS A 182 -19.91 7.85 6.01
CA LYS A 182 -19.20 7.66 7.30
C LYS A 182 -17.90 6.87 7.17
N GLU A 183 -17.36 6.81 5.98
CA GLU A 183 -16.09 6.13 5.66
C GLU A 183 -15.22 6.99 4.75
N LEU A 184 -13.97 6.60 4.61
CA LEU A 184 -13.06 7.14 3.60
C LEU A 184 -12.81 6.06 2.56
N ARG A 185 -13.50 6.14 1.41
CA ARG A 185 -13.37 5.16 0.34
C ARG A 185 -12.06 5.32 -0.38
N ASP A 186 -11.35 4.21 -0.55
CA ASP A 186 -10.10 4.13 -1.31
C ASP A 186 -10.40 3.81 -2.78
N TYR A 187 -9.99 4.69 -3.68
CA TYR A 187 -10.01 4.50 -5.14
C TYR A 187 -8.57 4.30 -5.62
N LYS A 188 -8.21 3.07 -5.96
CA LYS A 188 -6.85 2.65 -6.26
C LYS A 188 -6.69 2.35 -7.74
N PHE A 189 -6.13 3.30 -8.49
CA PHE A 189 -5.92 3.18 -9.92
C PHE A 189 -4.60 2.47 -10.24
N PHE A 190 -4.67 1.31 -10.84
CA PHE A 190 -3.53 0.60 -11.40
C PHE A 190 -3.18 1.22 -12.75
N CYS A 191 -2.05 1.87 -12.81
CA CYS A 191 -1.59 2.62 -13.98
C CYS A 191 -0.42 1.87 -14.64
N PHE A 192 -0.55 1.64 -15.93
CA PHE A 192 0.42 0.91 -16.74
C PHE A 192 0.96 1.86 -17.82
N ASN A 193 2.27 2.10 -17.81
CA ASN A 193 2.94 3.01 -18.74
C ASN A 193 2.22 4.39 -18.83
N GLY A 194 1.86 4.94 -17.67
CA GLY A 194 1.13 6.22 -17.57
C GLY A 194 -0.37 6.15 -17.83
N ASN A 195 -0.96 4.96 -18.04
CA ASN A 195 -2.39 4.80 -18.33
C ASN A 195 -3.11 4.05 -17.22
N PRO A 196 -4.08 4.66 -16.52
CA PRO A 196 -4.95 3.97 -15.59
C PRO A 196 -5.90 3.04 -16.36
N LYS A 197 -5.80 1.74 -16.10
CA LYS A 197 -6.57 0.70 -16.80
C LYS A 197 -7.50 -0.08 -15.87
N ILE A 198 -7.14 -0.18 -14.60
CA ILE A 198 -7.90 -0.92 -13.61
C ILE A 198 -8.06 -0.04 -12.37
N LEU A 199 -9.26 -0.04 -11.82
CA LEU A 199 -9.57 0.60 -10.54
C LEU A 199 -9.96 -0.47 -9.54
N LEU A 200 -9.35 -0.47 -8.35
CA LEU A 200 -9.82 -1.19 -7.18
C LEU A 200 -10.49 -0.21 -6.22
N VAL A 201 -11.73 -0.48 -5.86
CA VAL A 201 -12.47 0.26 -4.83
C VAL A 201 -12.49 -0.57 -3.56
N VAL A 202 -11.98 -0.04 -2.46
CA VAL A 202 -11.98 -0.71 -1.15
C VAL A 202 -13.01 -0.04 -0.25
N LEU A 203 -13.94 -0.82 0.28
CA LEU A 203 -14.98 -0.40 1.22
C LEU A 203 -14.74 -1.05 2.59
N GLY A 204 -15.25 -0.42 3.65
CA GLY A 204 -15.18 -0.96 5.01
C GLY A 204 -13.76 -1.16 5.55
N ARG A 205 -12.81 -0.36 5.13
CA ARG A 205 -11.37 -0.53 5.45
C ARG A 205 -11.11 -0.61 6.94
N ASN A 206 -10.30 -1.60 7.33
CA ASN A 206 -9.96 -1.92 8.72
C ASN A 206 -11.16 -2.39 9.57
N THR A 207 -12.20 -2.92 8.96
CA THR A 207 -13.32 -3.61 9.60
C THR A 207 -13.36 -5.08 9.19
N ASP A 208 -14.18 -5.88 9.86
CA ASP A 208 -14.42 -7.29 9.48
C ASP A 208 -15.25 -7.43 8.18
N HIS A 209 -15.68 -6.32 7.60
CA HIS A 209 -16.47 -6.23 6.36
C HIS A 209 -15.71 -5.53 5.23
N GLU A 210 -14.38 -5.56 5.27
CA GLU A 210 -13.56 -5.01 4.18
C GLU A 210 -13.79 -5.80 2.89
N THR A 211 -14.09 -5.09 1.78
CA THR A 211 -14.26 -5.66 0.44
C THR A 211 -13.43 -4.90 -0.58
N GLY A 212 -13.09 -5.59 -1.68
CA GLY A 212 -12.30 -5.02 -2.76
C GLY A 212 -12.88 -5.38 -4.12
N ASP A 213 -13.40 -4.39 -4.83
CA ASP A 213 -14.05 -4.58 -6.12
C ASP A 213 -13.26 -3.91 -7.24
N PHE A 214 -13.02 -4.67 -8.31
CA PHE A 214 -12.23 -4.20 -9.43
C PHE A 214 -13.13 -3.76 -10.59
N PHE A 215 -12.71 -2.69 -11.26
CA PHE A 215 -13.40 -2.10 -12.42
C PHE A 215 -12.40 -1.79 -13.52
N ASP A 216 -12.86 -1.81 -14.76
CA ASP A 216 -12.08 -1.32 -15.90
C ASP A 216 -12.10 0.23 -15.99
N GLU A 217 -11.46 0.77 -17.02
CA GLU A 217 -11.40 2.22 -17.30
C GLU A 217 -12.77 2.86 -17.63
N ASN A 218 -13.80 2.05 -17.95
CA ASN A 218 -15.17 2.49 -18.19
C ASN A 218 -16.06 2.36 -16.95
N TYR A 219 -15.51 1.85 -15.84
CA TYR A 219 -16.24 1.48 -14.64
C TYR A 219 -17.11 0.23 -14.80
N THR A 220 -16.71 -0.71 -15.66
CA THR A 220 -17.32 -2.03 -15.76
C THR A 220 -16.71 -2.94 -14.70
N HIS A 221 -17.52 -3.59 -13.89
CA HIS A 221 -17.04 -4.50 -12.84
C HIS A 221 -16.29 -5.69 -13.45
N LEU A 222 -15.13 -5.98 -12.91
CA LEU A 222 -14.30 -7.12 -13.28
C LEU A 222 -14.48 -8.23 -12.25
N ASN A 223 -14.89 -9.41 -12.70
CA ASN A 223 -15.05 -10.57 -11.82
C ASN A 223 -13.68 -11.14 -11.45
N MET A 224 -13.00 -10.45 -10.54
CA MET A 224 -11.72 -10.88 -9.97
C MET A 224 -11.58 -10.44 -8.52
N GLU A 225 -10.82 -11.19 -7.76
CA GLU A 225 -10.50 -10.93 -6.36
C GLU A 225 -8.97 -10.96 -6.16
N CYS A 226 -8.49 -10.15 -5.24
CA CYS A 226 -7.10 -10.16 -4.78
C CYS A 226 -7.05 -9.65 -3.35
N ASN A 227 -6.65 -10.50 -2.41
CA ASN A 227 -6.64 -10.27 -0.97
C ASN A 227 -8.04 -10.20 -0.33
N ASP A 228 -8.94 -9.37 -0.84
CA ASP A 228 -10.29 -9.16 -0.31
C ASP A 228 -11.32 -9.72 -1.28
N LYS A 229 -12.49 -10.09 -0.75
CA LYS A 229 -13.62 -10.55 -1.55
C LYS A 229 -14.37 -9.37 -2.17
N ASN A 230 -15.05 -9.62 -3.26
CA ASN A 230 -15.97 -8.66 -3.84
C ASN A 230 -17.15 -8.38 -2.89
N SER A 231 -17.69 -7.18 -2.96
CA SER A 231 -18.90 -6.78 -2.24
C SER A 231 -20.14 -7.44 -2.84
N ASP A 232 -21.11 -7.78 -1.99
CA ASP A 232 -22.45 -8.18 -2.46
C ASP A 232 -23.27 -6.97 -2.95
N ASN A 233 -22.82 -5.75 -2.70
CA ASN A 233 -23.51 -4.52 -3.04
C ASN A 233 -22.98 -3.91 -4.33
N ILE A 234 -23.87 -3.22 -5.08
CA ILE A 234 -23.46 -2.41 -6.23
C ILE A 234 -22.68 -1.20 -5.72
N ILE A 235 -21.47 -1.03 -6.24
CA ILE A 235 -20.62 0.13 -5.92
C ILE A 235 -20.87 1.21 -6.97
N GLU A 236 -21.45 2.32 -6.52
CA GLU A 236 -21.72 3.45 -7.39
C GLU A 236 -20.42 4.12 -7.88
N LYS A 237 -20.44 4.53 -9.15
CA LYS A 237 -19.34 5.28 -9.75
C LYS A 237 -19.16 6.62 -9.06
N PRO A 238 -17.94 6.95 -8.59
CA PRO A 238 -17.70 8.23 -7.93
C PRO A 238 -17.92 9.40 -8.90
N LYS A 239 -18.48 10.51 -8.43
CA LYS A 239 -18.75 11.69 -9.25
C LYS A 239 -17.50 12.26 -9.89
N SER A 240 -16.38 12.17 -9.18
CA SER A 240 -15.07 12.67 -9.62
C SER A 240 -14.29 11.69 -10.50
N PHE A 241 -14.87 10.55 -10.93
CA PHE A 241 -14.17 9.48 -11.63
C PHE A 241 -13.32 9.95 -12.81
N LYS A 242 -13.88 10.78 -13.70
CA LYS A 242 -13.14 11.32 -14.86
C LYS A 242 -11.91 12.11 -14.43
N LYS A 243 -12.03 12.91 -13.36
CA LYS A 243 -10.93 13.72 -12.82
C LYS A 243 -9.90 12.85 -12.11
N MET A 244 -10.33 11.78 -11.44
CA MET A 244 -9.43 10.80 -10.85
C MET A 244 -8.57 10.10 -11.91
N ILE A 245 -9.14 9.72 -13.05
CA ILE A 245 -8.40 9.17 -14.20
C ILE A 245 -7.37 10.17 -14.73
N GLU A 246 -7.75 11.44 -14.88
CA GLU A 246 -6.83 12.50 -15.33
C GLU A 246 -5.64 12.65 -14.36
N PHE A 247 -5.91 12.71 -13.06
CA PHE A 247 -4.87 12.79 -12.04
C PHE A 247 -3.98 11.55 -12.02
N SER A 248 -4.57 10.38 -12.16
CA SER A 248 -3.82 9.12 -12.21
C SER A 248 -2.88 9.07 -13.42
N ARG A 249 -3.26 9.61 -14.58
CA ARG A 249 -2.37 9.75 -15.74
C ARG A 249 -1.20 10.69 -15.45
N LEU A 250 -1.47 11.86 -14.87
CA LEU A 250 -0.42 12.82 -14.54
C LEU A 250 0.59 12.24 -13.55
N LEU A 251 0.08 11.58 -12.49
CA LEU A 251 0.89 11.03 -11.41
C LEU A 251 1.66 9.76 -11.80
N SER A 252 1.22 9.04 -12.83
CA SER A 252 1.88 7.82 -13.33
C SER A 252 2.73 8.04 -14.59
N SER A 253 2.84 9.27 -15.06
CA SER A 253 3.58 9.60 -16.29
C SER A 253 5.04 9.11 -16.21
N ASN A 254 5.52 8.45 -17.28
CA ASN A 254 6.88 7.88 -17.39
C ASN A 254 7.21 6.77 -16.35
N ILE A 255 6.20 6.16 -15.76
CA ILE A 255 6.36 5.03 -14.83
C ILE A 255 5.76 3.79 -15.47
N LYS A 256 6.53 2.68 -15.53
CA LYS A 256 6.07 1.40 -16.11
C LYS A 256 4.83 0.87 -15.40
N PHE A 257 4.85 0.88 -14.08
CA PHE A 257 3.72 0.55 -13.24
C PHE A 257 3.74 1.34 -11.93
N VAL A 258 2.59 1.91 -11.57
CA VAL A 258 2.32 2.47 -10.24
C VAL A 258 0.82 2.44 -9.95
N ARG A 259 0.45 2.16 -8.72
CA ARG A 259 -0.92 2.32 -8.24
C ARG A 259 -1.05 3.71 -7.63
N VAL A 260 -2.00 4.48 -8.11
CA VAL A 260 -2.35 5.82 -7.59
C VAL A 260 -3.58 5.68 -6.72
N ASP A 261 -3.45 5.94 -5.43
CA ASP A 261 -4.53 5.85 -4.47
C ASP A 261 -5.12 7.24 -4.22
N LEU A 262 -6.41 7.38 -4.43
CA LEU A 262 -7.17 8.62 -4.26
C LEU A 262 -8.37 8.39 -3.35
N TYR A 263 -8.80 9.46 -2.68
CA TYR A 263 -10.03 9.50 -1.89
C TYR A 263 -11.02 10.48 -2.50
N GLU A 264 -12.31 10.25 -2.29
CA GLU A 264 -13.36 11.25 -2.52
C GLU A 264 -14.07 11.53 -1.20
N VAL A 265 -14.11 12.81 -0.81
CA VAL A 265 -14.80 13.29 0.38
C VAL A 265 -15.63 14.50 -0.02
N GLU A 266 -16.95 14.44 0.15
CA GLU A 266 -17.88 15.52 -0.23
C GLU A 266 -17.67 15.98 -1.70
N ASN A 267 -17.49 15.04 -2.62
CA ASN A 267 -17.20 15.25 -4.04
C ASN A 267 -15.86 15.98 -4.33
N LYS A 268 -14.94 16.01 -3.38
CA LYS A 268 -13.58 16.53 -3.56
C LYS A 268 -12.59 15.37 -3.52
N ILE A 269 -11.64 15.40 -4.45
CA ILE A 269 -10.58 14.40 -4.54
C ILE A 269 -9.46 14.79 -3.57
N TYR A 270 -8.88 13.78 -2.92
CA TYR A 270 -7.66 13.91 -2.17
C TYR A 270 -6.68 12.80 -2.56
N PHE A 271 -5.41 13.17 -2.63
CA PHE A 271 -4.33 12.21 -2.85
C PHE A 271 -4.08 11.37 -1.60
N GLY A 272 -3.95 10.05 -1.79
CA GLY A 272 -3.63 9.08 -0.75
C GLY A 272 -2.17 8.69 -0.75
N GLU A 273 -1.75 7.89 -1.74
CA GLU A 273 -0.38 7.40 -1.87
C GLU A 273 -0.05 6.95 -3.32
N LEU A 274 1.24 6.81 -3.61
CA LEU A 274 1.76 6.09 -4.78
C LEU A 274 2.34 4.75 -4.31
N THR A 275 1.88 3.64 -4.91
CA THR A 275 2.32 2.30 -4.55
C THR A 275 2.91 1.59 -5.76
N PHE A 276 4.22 1.30 -5.74
CA PHE A 276 4.91 0.64 -6.85
C PHE A 276 4.71 -0.88 -6.87
N PHE A 277 4.55 -1.48 -5.72
CA PHE A 277 4.48 -2.94 -5.59
C PHE A 277 3.30 -3.35 -4.69
N PRO A 278 2.05 -3.26 -5.17
CA PRO A 278 0.87 -3.60 -4.36
C PRO A 278 1.02 -5.00 -3.77
N LEU A 279 0.76 -5.13 -2.45
CA LEU A 279 0.91 -6.37 -1.69
C LEU A 279 2.29 -7.05 -1.86
N GLY A 280 3.31 -6.26 -2.20
CA GLY A 280 4.65 -6.74 -2.52
C GLY A 280 4.73 -7.59 -3.77
N GLY A 281 3.68 -7.73 -4.59
CA GLY A 281 3.61 -8.65 -5.72
C GLY A 281 3.67 -10.12 -5.32
N PHE A 282 3.11 -10.47 -4.16
CA PHE A 282 3.11 -11.83 -3.62
C PHE A 282 1.72 -12.32 -3.23
N VAL A 283 0.67 -11.80 -3.83
CA VAL A 283 -0.70 -12.24 -3.57
C VAL A 283 -1.34 -12.71 -4.88
N PRO A 284 -1.89 -13.94 -4.93
CA PRO A 284 -2.54 -14.45 -6.13
C PRO A 284 -3.87 -13.75 -6.40
N PHE A 285 -4.22 -13.68 -7.68
CA PHE A 285 -5.57 -13.30 -8.11
C PHE A 285 -6.49 -14.51 -8.21
N SER A 286 -7.78 -14.29 -8.01
CA SER A 286 -8.83 -15.27 -8.25
C SER A 286 -9.85 -14.73 -9.26
N PRO A 287 -10.13 -15.42 -10.39
CA PRO A 287 -9.37 -16.57 -10.92
C PRO A 287 -7.94 -16.22 -11.37
N ASN A 288 -7.03 -17.22 -11.33
CA ASN A 288 -5.61 -17.02 -11.61
C ASN A 288 -5.28 -16.41 -12.98
N CYS A 289 -6.17 -16.55 -13.97
CA CYS A 289 -5.97 -15.97 -15.31
C CYS A 289 -5.84 -14.42 -15.28
N TRP A 290 -6.29 -13.76 -14.23
CA TRP A 290 -6.16 -12.33 -14.09
C TRP A 290 -4.72 -11.87 -13.87
N ASP A 291 -3.88 -12.68 -13.25
CA ASP A 291 -2.47 -12.35 -13.05
C ASP A 291 -1.74 -12.16 -14.39
N GLU A 292 -2.00 -13.04 -15.36
CA GLU A 292 -1.45 -12.91 -16.72
C GLU A 292 -2.10 -11.78 -17.51
N LYS A 293 -3.45 -11.65 -17.44
CA LYS A 293 -4.16 -10.56 -18.14
C LYS A 293 -3.66 -9.18 -17.71
N ILE A 294 -3.48 -8.97 -16.41
CA ILE A 294 -2.94 -7.72 -15.87
C ILE A 294 -1.46 -7.58 -16.22
N GLY A 295 -0.71 -8.67 -16.15
CA GLY A 295 0.69 -8.70 -16.56
C GLY A 295 0.91 -8.21 -17.99
N ASN A 296 0.04 -8.57 -18.92
CA ASN A 296 0.13 -8.14 -20.32
C ASN A 296 -0.03 -6.62 -20.52
N LEU A 297 -0.51 -5.88 -19.51
CA LEU A 297 -0.59 -4.43 -19.55
C LEU A 297 0.75 -3.74 -19.20
N ILE A 298 1.71 -4.46 -18.61
CA ILE A 298 3.04 -3.91 -18.31
C ILE A 298 4.00 -4.19 -19.46
N GLU A 299 4.58 -3.14 -20.03
CA GLU A 299 5.71 -3.21 -20.98
C GLU A 299 7.02 -3.04 -20.20
N LEU A 300 7.89 -4.06 -20.23
CA LEU A 300 9.15 -4.09 -19.48
C LEU A 300 10.29 -3.39 -20.23
#